data_efc99f1fa071c9ca24a0c33b604c7c70
#
_entry.id   efc99f1fa071c9ca24a0c33b604c7c70
#
_cell.length_a   1.000
_cell.length_b   1.000
_cell.length_c   1.000
_cell.angle_alpha   90.00
_cell.angle_beta   90.00
_cell.angle_gamma   90.00
#
_symmetry.space_group_name_H-M   'P 1'
#
loop_
_entity.id
_entity.type
_entity.pdbx_description
1 polymer ?
#
loop_
_entity_poly.entity_id
_entity_poly.type
_entity_poly.pdbx_seq_one_letter_code
_entity_poly.pdbx_strand_id
1 'polypeptide(L)'
;MKRAVGWDELTLAIAQGEGVAGSVLTLGVFDGLHRGHARLLAAAERLARAAGLQRVHIGFTPHPDQLIRGATPLQLLDAGELEVRMAGAGVDLWCDLPFTPEMRDTPWEEFIGRLVAVTAAKGIVLSPESAFGQGRRGTLPNVRAWGAAHGLQVHPVAEATAGGAPIRSTRIREAIADGDLTGAARLLGRPYALVGTLHGDQVRLQPHGAAMPPPGAYRARVGVAGRPEGRLPLVGRLTTVRIDADGSTITLLRPDGVDRRFEGGPIRVALLGGSLQA
;
A
#
# COMPACT_ATOMS: atom_id res chain seq x y z
N MET A 1 -10.18 -11.69 1.15
CA MET A 1 -10.44 -10.23 1.12
C MET A 1 -11.44 -9.92 0.01
N LYS A 2 -12.53 -9.23 0.33
CA LYS A 2 -13.46 -8.67 -0.68
C LYS A 2 -12.96 -7.31 -1.17
N ARG A 3 -13.35 -6.93 -2.39
CA ARG A 3 -13.08 -5.59 -2.97
C ARG A 3 -14.39 -4.88 -3.22
N ALA A 4 -14.40 -3.57 -3.07
CA ALA A 4 -15.53 -2.69 -3.39
C ALA A 4 -15.01 -1.36 -3.95
N VAL A 5 -15.79 -0.73 -4.81
CA VAL A 5 -15.51 0.61 -5.35
C VAL A 5 -16.72 1.51 -5.13
N GLY A 6 -16.50 2.60 -4.41
CA GLY A 6 -17.58 3.53 -4.10
C GLY A 6 -18.51 3.08 -2.97
N TRP A 7 -19.44 3.96 -2.66
CA TRP A 7 -20.33 3.80 -1.50
C TRP A 7 -21.35 2.67 -1.66
N ASP A 8 -21.85 2.46 -2.86
CA ASP A 8 -22.92 1.48 -3.14
C ASP A 8 -22.39 0.05 -3.00
N GLU A 9 -21.20 -0.22 -3.60
CA GLU A 9 -20.58 -1.52 -3.45
C GLU A 9 -20.10 -1.77 -2.01
N LEU A 10 -19.61 -0.73 -1.31
CA LEU A 10 -19.27 -0.83 0.11
C LEU A 10 -20.49 -1.25 0.93
N THR A 11 -21.62 -0.57 0.72
CA THR A 11 -22.89 -0.87 1.41
C THR A 11 -23.33 -2.31 1.15
N LEU A 12 -23.29 -2.74 -0.11
CA LEU A 12 -23.65 -4.10 -0.50
C LEU A 12 -22.69 -5.14 0.11
N ALA A 13 -21.39 -4.88 0.08
CA ALA A 13 -20.38 -5.81 0.63
C ALA A 13 -20.52 -5.99 2.14
N ILE A 14 -20.89 -4.93 2.87
CA ILE A 14 -21.18 -5.00 4.31
C ILE A 14 -22.48 -5.78 4.56
N ALA A 15 -23.55 -5.51 3.81
CA ALA A 15 -24.83 -6.20 3.95
C ALA A 15 -24.71 -7.72 3.70
N GLN A 16 -23.80 -8.14 2.84
CA GLN A 16 -23.50 -9.54 2.53
C GLN A 16 -22.57 -10.21 3.57
N GLY A 17 -22.09 -9.48 4.57
CA GLY A 17 -21.27 -10.00 5.67
C GLY A 17 -22.17 -10.63 6.75
N GLU A 18 -22.64 -11.85 6.54
CA GLU A 18 -23.48 -12.55 7.53
C GLU A 18 -22.79 -12.70 8.89
N GLY A 19 -23.50 -12.34 9.96
CA GLY A 19 -23.06 -12.58 11.33
C GLY A 19 -21.97 -11.66 11.89
N VAL A 20 -21.59 -10.60 11.17
CA VAL A 20 -20.57 -9.66 11.64
C VAL A 20 -21.21 -8.50 12.42
N ALA A 21 -20.84 -8.35 13.70
CA ALA A 21 -21.41 -7.34 14.61
C ALA A 21 -20.96 -5.89 14.33
N GLY A 22 -20.11 -5.67 13.32
CA GLY A 22 -19.57 -4.35 12.95
C GLY A 22 -18.12 -4.43 12.45
N SER A 23 -17.46 -3.31 12.35
CA SER A 23 -16.11 -3.25 11.79
C SER A 23 -15.11 -2.43 12.59
N VAL A 24 -13.83 -2.65 12.31
CA VAL A 24 -12.71 -1.78 12.66
C VAL A 24 -12.14 -1.21 11.36
N LEU A 25 -12.09 0.12 11.28
CA LEU A 25 -11.65 0.85 10.10
C LEU A 25 -10.15 1.17 10.14
N THR A 26 -9.53 1.10 8.97
CA THR A 26 -8.31 1.81 8.62
C THR A 26 -8.59 2.70 7.41
N LEU A 27 -7.98 3.87 7.36
CA LEU A 27 -8.26 4.89 6.35
C LEU A 27 -6.96 5.46 5.78
N GLY A 28 -6.87 5.58 4.47
CA GLY A 28 -5.79 6.27 3.80
C GLY A 28 -5.29 5.59 2.52
N VAL A 29 -4.38 6.26 1.84
CA VAL A 29 -3.67 5.69 0.70
C VAL A 29 -2.47 4.90 1.22
N PHE A 30 -2.55 3.57 1.13
CA PHE A 30 -1.50 2.69 1.65
C PHE A 30 -0.47 2.35 0.56
N ASP A 31 -0.02 3.38 -0.16
CA ASP A 31 1.03 3.21 -1.15
C ASP A 31 2.31 2.66 -0.52
N GLY A 32 2.86 1.65 -1.17
CA GLY A 32 4.05 0.95 -0.70
C GLY A 32 3.83 0.02 0.48
N LEU A 33 2.71 0.06 1.17
CA LEU A 33 2.41 -0.73 2.37
C LEU A 33 3.65 -0.87 3.28
N HIS A 34 4.23 0.28 3.65
CA HIS A 34 5.44 0.37 4.46
C HIS A 34 5.18 0.02 5.93
N ARG A 35 6.24 -0.05 6.74
CA ARG A 35 6.17 -0.43 8.17
C ARG A 35 5.19 0.41 8.98
N GLY A 36 4.94 1.68 8.61
CA GLY A 36 3.91 2.51 9.23
C GLY A 36 2.50 1.98 8.98
N HIS A 37 2.18 1.69 7.72
CA HIS A 37 0.89 1.09 7.35
C HIS A 37 0.71 -0.30 7.97
N ALA A 38 1.76 -1.12 7.99
CA ALA A 38 1.71 -2.44 8.63
C ALA A 38 1.34 -2.37 10.12
N ARG A 39 1.81 -1.34 10.85
CA ARG A 39 1.43 -1.12 12.26
C ARG A 39 -0.06 -0.78 12.42
N LEU A 40 -0.61 0.04 11.52
CA LEU A 40 -2.05 0.37 11.52
C LEU A 40 -2.90 -0.88 11.28
N LEU A 41 -2.56 -1.66 10.26
CA LEU A 41 -3.26 -2.91 9.95
C LEU A 41 -3.16 -3.94 11.07
N ALA A 42 -1.97 -4.11 11.67
CA ALA A 42 -1.80 -5.02 12.81
C ALA A 42 -2.58 -4.57 14.05
N ALA A 43 -2.74 -3.27 14.28
CA ALA A 43 -3.59 -2.76 15.34
C ALA A 43 -5.07 -3.04 15.05
N ALA A 44 -5.52 -2.78 13.83
CA ALA A 44 -6.89 -3.08 13.40
C ALA A 44 -7.21 -4.58 13.52
N GLU A 45 -6.26 -5.44 13.12
CA GLU A 45 -6.42 -6.90 13.26
C GLU A 45 -6.62 -7.33 14.73
N ARG A 46 -5.76 -6.84 15.64
CA ARG A 46 -5.89 -7.18 17.08
C ARG A 46 -7.23 -6.76 17.66
N LEU A 47 -7.68 -5.54 17.33
CA LEU A 47 -8.94 -4.99 17.82
C LEU A 47 -10.14 -5.77 17.26
N ALA A 48 -10.15 -5.97 15.95
CA ALA A 48 -11.22 -6.69 15.28
C ALA A 48 -11.33 -8.13 15.78
N ARG A 49 -10.20 -8.83 15.91
CA ARG A 49 -10.16 -10.20 16.40
C ARG A 49 -10.66 -10.33 17.83
N ALA A 50 -10.28 -9.40 18.71
CA ALA A 50 -10.71 -9.41 20.11
C ALA A 50 -12.23 -9.21 20.26
N ALA A 51 -12.86 -8.50 19.33
CA ALA A 51 -14.27 -8.14 19.39
C ALA A 51 -15.17 -8.89 18.37
N GLY A 52 -14.61 -9.80 17.58
CA GLY A 52 -15.37 -10.51 16.52
C GLY A 52 -15.83 -9.58 15.39
N LEU A 53 -15.06 -8.54 15.07
CA LEU A 53 -15.40 -7.52 14.11
C LEU A 53 -14.67 -7.74 12.76
N GLN A 54 -15.23 -7.17 11.69
CA GLN A 54 -14.62 -7.16 10.36
C GLN A 54 -13.55 -6.07 10.26
N ARG A 55 -12.47 -6.34 9.52
CA ARG A 55 -11.41 -5.36 9.21
C ARG A 55 -11.70 -4.73 7.86
N VAL A 56 -12.02 -3.45 7.88
CA VAL A 56 -12.35 -2.71 6.66
C VAL A 56 -11.30 -1.64 6.41
N HIS A 57 -10.69 -1.67 5.23
CA HIS A 57 -9.80 -0.62 4.77
C HIS A 57 -10.51 0.27 3.75
N ILE A 58 -10.44 1.57 3.98
CA ILE A 58 -10.95 2.59 3.08
C ILE A 58 -9.78 3.28 2.39
N GLY A 59 -9.63 3.02 1.12
CA GLY A 59 -8.70 3.69 0.21
C GLY A 59 -9.39 4.77 -0.62
N PHE A 60 -8.63 5.40 -1.51
CA PHE A 60 -9.12 6.43 -2.41
C PHE A 60 -8.59 6.23 -3.83
N THR A 61 -9.45 6.44 -4.83
CA THR A 61 -9.09 6.41 -6.24
C THR A 61 -9.81 7.54 -7.00
N PRO A 62 -9.10 8.31 -7.86
CA PRO A 62 -7.65 8.33 -8.03
C PRO A 62 -6.93 8.75 -6.74
N HIS A 63 -5.59 8.67 -6.77
CA HIS A 63 -4.78 9.11 -5.62
C HIS A 63 -5.10 10.57 -5.27
N PRO A 64 -5.38 10.93 -4.00
CA PRO A 64 -5.76 12.29 -3.62
C PRO A 64 -4.82 13.39 -4.11
N ASP A 65 -3.51 13.14 -4.15
CA ASP A 65 -2.54 14.12 -4.65
C ASP A 65 -2.73 14.47 -6.12
N GLN A 66 -3.36 13.61 -6.92
CA GLN A 66 -3.70 13.93 -8.30
C GLN A 66 -4.65 15.14 -8.37
N LEU A 67 -5.65 15.18 -7.51
CA LEU A 67 -6.59 16.31 -7.44
C LEU A 67 -6.01 17.50 -6.66
N ILE A 68 -5.26 17.24 -5.58
CA ILE A 68 -4.79 18.28 -4.66
C ILE A 68 -3.56 18.99 -5.22
N ARG A 69 -2.65 18.24 -5.88
CA ARG A 69 -1.33 18.73 -6.34
C ARG A 69 -1.18 18.72 -7.87
N GLY A 70 -2.18 18.20 -8.59
CA GLY A 70 -2.13 18.05 -10.05
C GLY A 70 -1.19 16.94 -10.55
N ALA A 71 -0.68 16.07 -9.66
CA ALA A 71 0.23 14.99 -10.02
C ALA A 71 -0.01 13.75 -9.16
N THR A 72 -0.03 12.59 -9.81
CA THR A 72 -0.03 11.30 -9.10
C THR A 72 1.39 10.95 -8.68
N PRO A 73 1.65 10.68 -7.40
CA PRO A 73 2.96 10.24 -6.95
C PRO A 73 3.36 8.89 -7.59
N LEU A 74 4.66 8.71 -7.86
CA LEU A 74 5.19 7.45 -8.35
C LEU A 74 4.87 6.31 -7.37
N GLN A 75 4.38 5.19 -7.88
CA GLN A 75 3.95 4.06 -7.07
C GLN A 75 5.13 3.35 -6.41
N LEU A 76 4.96 2.96 -5.17
CA LEU A 76 5.93 2.18 -4.41
C LEU A 76 5.63 0.67 -4.42
N LEU A 77 4.46 0.30 -4.92
CA LEU A 77 4.02 -1.09 -4.97
C LEU A 77 3.04 -1.27 -6.12
N ASP A 78 3.22 -2.34 -6.87
CA ASP A 78 2.26 -2.79 -7.88
C ASP A 78 0.88 -3.06 -7.27
N ALA A 79 -0.20 -2.74 -8.00
CA ALA A 79 -1.57 -2.86 -7.49
C ALA A 79 -1.95 -4.31 -7.13
N GLY A 80 -1.53 -5.29 -7.92
CA GLY A 80 -1.77 -6.70 -7.64
C GLY A 80 -1.00 -7.18 -6.40
N GLU A 81 0.25 -6.74 -6.23
CA GLU A 81 1.02 -7.02 -5.02
C GLU A 81 0.42 -6.33 -3.78
N LEU A 82 -0.08 -5.11 -3.92
CA LEU A 82 -0.75 -4.41 -2.84
C LEU A 82 -1.96 -5.20 -2.35
N GLU A 83 -2.78 -5.69 -3.28
CA GLU A 83 -3.96 -6.50 -2.96
C GLU A 83 -3.61 -7.76 -2.19
N VAL A 84 -2.61 -8.52 -2.67
CA VAL A 84 -2.14 -9.73 -1.98
C VAL A 84 -1.63 -9.42 -0.58
N ARG A 85 -0.91 -8.31 -0.41
CA ARG A 85 -0.37 -7.90 0.90
C ARG A 85 -1.45 -7.40 1.85
N MET A 86 -2.45 -6.69 1.36
CA MET A 86 -3.60 -6.28 2.16
C MET A 86 -4.38 -7.49 2.66
N ALA A 87 -4.63 -8.47 1.80
CA ALA A 87 -5.24 -9.75 2.19
C ALA A 87 -4.39 -10.49 3.22
N GLY A 88 -3.07 -10.58 3.00
CA GLY A 88 -2.12 -11.20 3.93
C GLY A 88 -2.00 -10.49 5.28
N ALA A 89 -2.24 -9.18 5.32
CA ALA A 89 -2.33 -8.37 6.54
C ALA A 89 -3.69 -8.50 7.24
N GLY A 90 -4.57 -9.35 6.71
CA GLY A 90 -5.82 -9.70 7.33
C GLY A 90 -6.96 -8.70 7.08
N VAL A 91 -6.88 -7.88 6.05
CA VAL A 91 -8.02 -7.05 5.63
C VAL A 91 -9.12 -7.95 5.08
N ASP A 92 -10.35 -7.80 5.57
CA ASP A 92 -11.50 -8.59 5.12
C ASP A 92 -12.19 -7.93 3.94
N LEU A 93 -12.32 -6.60 3.98
CA LEU A 93 -12.90 -5.78 2.94
C LEU A 93 -12.03 -4.55 2.68
N TRP A 94 -11.65 -4.34 1.44
CA TRP A 94 -10.98 -3.12 0.97
C TRP A 94 -11.91 -2.40 0.00
N CYS A 95 -12.28 -1.16 0.34
CA CYS A 95 -13.06 -0.28 -0.50
C CYS A 95 -12.25 0.93 -0.94
N ASP A 96 -12.20 1.18 -2.24
CA ASP A 96 -11.67 2.44 -2.78
C ASP A 96 -12.84 3.39 -3.06
N LEU A 97 -12.87 4.50 -2.32
CA LEU A 97 -13.84 5.57 -2.55
C LEU A 97 -13.34 6.52 -3.65
N PRO A 98 -14.19 6.96 -4.57
CA PRO A 98 -13.84 7.98 -5.56
C PRO A 98 -13.40 9.27 -4.85
N PHE A 99 -12.15 9.72 -5.13
CA PHE A 99 -11.67 10.99 -4.60
C PHE A 99 -11.96 12.12 -5.60
N THR A 100 -13.14 12.70 -5.47
CA THR A 100 -13.65 13.78 -6.31
C THR A 100 -13.51 15.14 -5.59
N PRO A 101 -13.72 16.28 -6.30
CA PRO A 101 -13.81 17.59 -5.64
C PRO A 101 -14.83 17.62 -4.50
N GLU A 102 -15.98 17.00 -4.68
CA GLU A 102 -17.03 16.92 -3.66
C GLU A 102 -16.54 16.13 -2.44
N MET A 103 -15.86 15.00 -2.64
CA MET A 103 -15.27 14.20 -1.56
C MET A 103 -14.19 15.02 -0.80
N ARG A 104 -13.35 15.77 -1.51
CA ARG A 104 -12.32 16.65 -0.89
C ARG A 104 -12.97 17.71 0.01
N ASP A 105 -14.09 18.26 -0.45
CA ASP A 105 -14.77 19.39 0.20
C ASP A 105 -15.85 18.93 1.22
N THR A 106 -16.05 17.62 1.37
CA THR A 106 -16.96 17.04 2.38
C THR A 106 -16.44 17.34 3.80
N PRO A 107 -17.25 17.88 4.71
CA PRO A 107 -16.91 18.01 6.11
C PRO A 107 -16.48 16.66 6.69
N TRP A 108 -15.42 16.66 7.51
CA TRP A 108 -14.87 15.41 8.03
C TRP A 108 -15.88 14.66 8.93
N GLU A 109 -16.74 15.38 9.64
CA GLU A 109 -17.80 14.82 10.48
C GLU A 109 -18.84 14.05 9.65
N GLU A 110 -19.24 14.62 8.52
CA GLU A 110 -20.16 13.98 7.59
C GLU A 110 -19.50 12.72 6.99
N PHE A 111 -18.25 12.82 6.56
CA PHE A 111 -17.51 11.70 5.99
C PHE A 111 -17.38 10.54 6.98
N ILE A 112 -16.91 10.81 8.21
CA ILE A 112 -16.76 9.76 9.22
C ILE A 112 -18.11 9.20 9.68
N GLY A 113 -19.11 10.06 9.83
CA GLY A 113 -20.47 9.65 10.18
C GLY A 113 -21.06 8.69 9.13
N ARG A 114 -20.90 8.99 7.85
CA ARG A 114 -21.31 8.10 6.76
C ARG A 114 -20.56 6.78 6.78
N LEU A 115 -19.23 6.80 6.99
CA LEU A 115 -18.45 5.57 7.13
C LEU A 115 -18.97 4.70 8.29
N VAL A 116 -19.18 5.30 9.46
CA VAL A 116 -19.69 4.59 10.64
C VAL A 116 -21.07 3.98 10.36
N ALA A 117 -21.96 4.74 9.73
CA ALA A 117 -23.31 4.26 9.39
C ALA A 117 -23.28 3.08 8.41
N VAL A 118 -22.49 3.20 7.32
CA VAL A 118 -22.44 2.19 6.26
C VAL A 118 -21.72 0.92 6.74
N THR A 119 -20.63 1.05 7.50
CA THR A 119 -19.78 -0.10 7.89
C THR A 119 -20.10 -0.65 9.28
N ALA A 120 -21.08 -0.08 9.98
CA ALA A 120 -21.36 -0.36 11.38
C ALA A 120 -20.08 -0.32 12.24
N ALA A 121 -19.20 0.65 11.96
CA ALA A 121 -17.89 0.72 12.59
C ALA A 121 -17.99 0.92 14.11
N LYS A 122 -17.28 0.08 14.86
CA LYS A 122 -17.11 0.16 16.32
C LYS A 122 -15.78 0.78 16.68
N GLY A 123 -14.80 0.72 15.78
CA GLY A 123 -13.49 1.27 15.98
C GLY A 123 -12.84 1.80 14.70
N ILE A 124 -11.95 2.76 14.88
CA ILE A 124 -11.06 3.27 13.82
C ILE A 124 -9.64 3.38 14.33
N VAL A 125 -8.69 2.97 13.51
CA VAL A 125 -7.26 3.06 13.81
C VAL A 125 -6.67 4.24 13.04
N LEU A 126 -6.07 5.18 13.76
CA LEU A 126 -5.48 6.39 13.20
C LEU A 126 -4.05 6.60 13.72
N SER A 127 -3.19 7.19 12.89
CA SER A 127 -1.91 7.75 13.32
C SER A 127 -2.07 9.21 13.76
N PRO A 128 -1.13 9.79 14.51
CA PRO A 128 -1.15 11.21 14.83
C PRO A 128 -1.21 12.14 13.60
N GLU A 129 -0.65 11.69 12.48
CA GLU A 129 -0.63 12.42 11.21
C GLU A 129 -1.90 12.24 10.37
N SER A 130 -2.81 11.37 10.78
CA SER A 130 -4.06 11.16 10.07
C SER A 130 -4.86 12.46 10.03
N ALA A 131 -5.22 12.88 8.82
CA ALA A 131 -6.01 14.09 8.61
C ALA A 131 -6.79 13.94 7.30
N PHE A 132 -8.12 14.07 7.36
CA PHE A 132 -9.02 13.88 6.24
C PHE A 132 -10.20 14.88 6.28
N GLY A 133 -11.07 14.82 5.24
CA GLY A 133 -12.17 15.74 5.06
C GLY A 133 -11.71 17.16 4.69
N GLN A 134 -12.66 18.05 4.53
CA GLN A 134 -12.42 19.43 4.11
C GLN A 134 -11.36 20.11 4.98
N GLY A 135 -10.36 20.69 4.30
CA GLY A 135 -9.25 21.38 4.97
C GLY A 135 -8.41 20.48 5.89
N ARG A 136 -8.49 19.16 5.76
CA ARG A 136 -7.79 18.19 6.63
C ARG A 136 -8.13 18.33 8.12
N ARG A 137 -9.35 18.74 8.43
CA ARG A 137 -9.78 19.01 9.82
C ARG A 137 -10.14 17.73 10.60
N GLY A 138 -10.34 16.60 9.95
CA GLY A 138 -10.54 15.27 10.57
C GLY A 138 -9.24 14.72 11.15
N THR A 139 -8.70 15.39 12.16
CA THR A 139 -7.47 15.01 12.87
C THR A 139 -7.74 14.01 13.99
N LEU A 140 -6.71 13.30 14.46
CA LEU A 140 -6.85 12.34 15.55
C LEU A 140 -7.55 12.92 16.79
N PRO A 141 -7.23 14.14 17.32
CA PRO A 141 -7.96 14.73 18.44
C PRO A 141 -9.44 14.98 18.14
N ASN A 142 -9.74 15.53 16.95
CA ASN A 142 -11.11 15.87 16.56
C ASN A 142 -11.97 14.61 16.41
N VAL A 143 -11.43 13.58 15.71
CA VAL A 143 -12.15 12.30 15.53
C VAL A 143 -12.33 11.58 16.87
N ARG A 144 -11.39 11.69 17.80
CA ARG A 144 -11.54 11.12 19.14
C ARG A 144 -12.67 11.79 19.93
N ALA A 145 -12.73 13.12 19.90
CA ALA A 145 -13.81 13.86 20.58
C ALA A 145 -15.18 13.51 19.99
N TRP A 146 -15.29 13.49 18.66
CA TRP A 146 -16.50 13.11 17.96
C TRP A 146 -16.89 11.65 18.24
N GLY A 147 -15.92 10.73 18.18
CA GLY A 147 -16.12 9.30 18.43
C GLY A 147 -16.68 9.01 19.81
N ALA A 148 -16.21 9.71 20.84
CA ALA A 148 -16.73 9.58 22.22
C ALA A 148 -18.23 9.91 22.30
N ALA A 149 -18.70 10.89 21.52
CA ALA A 149 -20.11 11.28 21.47
C ALA A 149 -20.98 10.35 20.60
N HIS A 150 -20.37 9.58 19.68
CA HIS A 150 -21.07 8.77 18.68
C HIS A 150 -20.82 7.27 18.80
N GLY A 151 -20.18 6.81 19.89
CA GLY A 151 -19.95 5.38 20.13
C GLY A 151 -18.86 4.75 19.26
N LEU A 152 -17.98 5.56 18.62
CA LEU A 152 -16.84 5.10 17.85
C LEU A 152 -15.56 5.12 18.69
N GLN A 153 -14.94 3.98 18.91
CA GLN A 153 -13.65 3.89 19.59
C GLN A 153 -12.51 4.30 18.65
N VAL A 154 -11.74 5.33 19.03
CA VAL A 154 -10.60 5.81 18.25
C VAL A 154 -9.30 5.30 18.85
N HIS A 155 -8.58 4.47 18.10
CA HIS A 155 -7.36 3.80 18.54
C HIS A 155 -6.12 4.47 17.91
N PRO A 156 -5.34 5.24 18.68
CA PRO A 156 -4.12 5.84 18.17
C PRO A 156 -3.02 4.80 18.01
N VAL A 157 -2.30 4.87 16.91
CA VAL A 157 -1.09 4.09 16.67
C VAL A 157 0.08 5.02 16.46
N ALA A 158 1.10 4.90 17.32
CA ALA A 158 2.30 5.71 17.21
C ALA A 158 2.96 5.57 15.85
N GLU A 159 3.51 6.67 15.32
CA GLU A 159 4.25 6.65 14.07
C GLU A 159 5.40 5.64 14.10
N ALA A 160 5.58 4.96 13.00
CA ALA A 160 6.78 4.16 12.79
C ALA A 160 7.93 5.08 12.41
N THR A 161 9.06 4.95 13.08
CA THR A 161 10.27 5.71 12.81
C THR A 161 11.41 4.81 12.36
N ALA A 162 12.32 5.38 11.60
CA ALA A 162 13.59 4.77 11.24
C ALA A 162 14.67 5.86 11.14
N GLY A 163 15.79 5.66 11.85
CA GLY A 163 16.85 6.68 11.94
C GLY A 163 16.37 7.98 12.58
N GLY A 164 15.48 7.90 13.59
CA GLY A 164 14.93 9.07 14.29
C GLY A 164 13.87 9.86 13.55
N ALA A 165 13.51 9.50 12.31
CA ALA A 165 12.52 10.22 11.52
C ALA A 165 11.33 9.31 11.14
N PRO A 166 10.12 9.89 10.95
CA PRO A 166 8.92 9.14 10.54
C PRO A 166 9.11 8.40 9.22
N ILE A 167 8.48 7.23 9.12
CA ILE A 167 8.42 6.46 7.86
C ILE A 167 7.25 6.98 7.03
N ARG A 168 7.55 7.56 5.86
CA ARG A 168 6.57 8.12 4.92
C ARG A 168 6.88 7.69 3.49
N SER A 169 5.85 7.57 2.65
CA SER A 169 6.01 7.20 1.24
C SER A 169 6.92 8.16 0.48
N THR A 170 6.89 9.46 0.77
CA THR A 170 7.79 10.46 0.16
C THR A 170 9.24 10.12 0.43
N ARG A 171 9.61 9.86 1.69
CA ARG A 171 10.98 9.50 2.08
C ARG A 171 11.44 8.19 1.44
N ILE A 172 10.51 7.25 1.19
CA ILE A 172 10.84 6.00 0.48
C ILE A 172 11.13 6.29 -0.99
N ARG A 173 10.33 7.16 -1.64
CA ARG A 173 10.58 7.57 -3.04
C ARG A 173 11.91 8.28 -3.20
N GLU A 174 12.25 9.17 -2.28
CA GLU A 174 13.54 9.85 -2.24
C GLU A 174 14.68 8.83 -2.13
N ALA A 175 14.63 7.91 -1.18
CA ALA A 175 15.65 6.87 -1.04
C ALA A 175 15.80 6.00 -2.32
N ILE A 176 14.69 5.67 -3.00
CA ILE A 176 14.75 4.95 -4.27
C ILE A 176 15.40 5.81 -5.35
N ALA A 177 14.99 7.06 -5.51
CA ALA A 177 15.52 7.98 -6.51
C ALA A 177 17.02 8.26 -6.32
N ASP A 178 17.50 8.25 -5.07
CA ASP A 178 18.91 8.40 -4.72
C ASP A 178 19.70 7.09 -4.85
N GLY A 179 19.04 5.97 -5.17
CA GLY A 179 19.67 4.64 -5.25
C GLY A 179 19.95 3.98 -3.88
N ASP A 180 19.49 4.58 -2.76
CA ASP A 180 19.58 3.96 -1.42
C ASP A 180 18.48 2.89 -1.24
N LEU A 181 18.60 1.80 -2.00
CA LEU A 181 17.67 0.68 -1.93
C LEU A 181 17.71 -0.04 -0.58
N THR A 182 18.83 0.05 0.13
CA THR A 182 18.96 -0.48 1.49
C THR A 182 18.15 0.34 2.48
N GLY A 183 18.21 1.67 2.38
CA GLY A 183 17.37 2.59 3.14
C GLY A 183 15.89 2.41 2.81
N ALA A 184 15.55 2.36 1.54
CA ALA A 184 14.18 2.09 1.09
C ALA A 184 13.65 0.76 1.66
N ALA A 185 14.44 -0.31 1.61
CA ALA A 185 14.05 -1.61 2.17
C ALA A 185 13.82 -1.57 3.69
N ARG A 186 14.65 -0.82 4.43
CA ARG A 186 14.46 -0.60 5.89
C ARG A 186 13.13 0.10 6.19
N LEU A 187 12.75 1.10 5.38
CA LEU A 187 11.51 1.84 5.53
C LEU A 187 10.29 0.98 5.15
N LEU A 188 10.39 0.25 4.04
CA LEU A 188 9.36 -0.67 3.56
C LEU A 188 9.18 -1.90 4.45
N GLY A 189 10.25 -2.37 5.11
CA GLY A 189 10.31 -3.66 5.81
C GLY A 189 10.54 -4.84 4.87
N ARG A 190 10.89 -4.58 3.61
CA ARG A 190 11.20 -5.58 2.57
C ARG A 190 12.00 -4.92 1.44
N PRO A 191 12.69 -5.70 0.59
CA PRO A 191 13.31 -5.16 -0.62
C PRO A 191 12.27 -4.45 -1.51
N TYR A 192 12.67 -3.32 -2.10
CA TYR A 192 11.88 -2.65 -3.12
C TYR A 192 11.79 -3.55 -4.35
N ALA A 193 10.65 -3.61 -4.99
CA ALA A 193 10.47 -4.46 -6.16
C ALA A 193 9.66 -3.77 -7.25
N LEU A 194 10.04 -4.07 -8.47
CA LEU A 194 9.38 -3.67 -9.70
C LEU A 194 8.68 -4.90 -10.30
N VAL A 195 7.55 -4.68 -10.95
CA VAL A 195 6.78 -5.72 -11.63
C VAL A 195 6.71 -5.38 -13.11
N GLY A 196 6.90 -6.39 -13.95
CA GLY A 196 6.81 -6.26 -15.39
C GLY A 196 6.56 -7.61 -16.05
N THR A 197 6.52 -7.64 -17.38
CA THR A 197 6.34 -8.85 -18.17
C THR A 197 7.67 -9.36 -18.70
N LEU A 198 7.95 -10.65 -18.52
CA LEU A 198 9.18 -11.27 -18.99
C LEU A 198 9.12 -11.52 -20.49
N HIS A 199 10.16 -11.10 -21.23
CA HIS A 199 10.39 -11.37 -22.64
C HIS A 199 11.87 -11.72 -22.86
N GLY A 200 12.19 -13.00 -22.97
CA GLY A 200 13.57 -13.47 -23.09
C GLY A 200 14.39 -13.16 -21.82
N ASP A 201 15.35 -12.27 -21.95
CA ASP A 201 16.18 -11.75 -20.86
C ASP A 201 15.72 -10.37 -20.35
N GLN A 202 14.63 -9.84 -20.88
CA GLN A 202 14.10 -8.52 -20.54
C GLN A 202 12.81 -8.62 -19.75
N VAL A 203 12.69 -7.79 -18.72
CA VAL A 203 11.44 -7.54 -18.03
C VAL A 203 10.96 -6.14 -18.42
N ARG A 204 9.91 -6.07 -19.21
CA ARG A 204 9.26 -4.81 -19.59
C ARG A 204 8.38 -4.35 -18.44
N LEU A 205 8.70 -3.20 -17.89
CA LEU A 205 7.89 -2.57 -16.85
C LEU A 205 6.62 -1.99 -17.49
N GLN A 206 5.54 -1.96 -16.73
CA GLN A 206 4.34 -1.27 -17.19
C GLN A 206 4.63 0.23 -17.35
N PRO A 207 4.23 0.85 -18.45
CA PRO A 207 4.43 2.28 -18.64
C PRO A 207 3.67 3.04 -17.56
N HIS A 208 4.38 3.95 -16.92
CA HIS A 208 3.90 4.95 -15.96
C HIS A 208 3.68 4.49 -14.52
N GLY A 209 4.49 5.02 -13.66
CA GLY A 209 4.15 5.29 -12.29
C GLY A 209 4.98 4.62 -11.21
N ALA A 210 5.85 3.65 -11.47
CA ALA A 210 6.72 3.11 -10.42
C ALA A 210 7.87 4.08 -10.08
N ALA A 211 8.22 4.17 -8.80
CA ALA A 211 9.42 4.87 -8.38
C ALA A 211 10.66 4.13 -8.89
N MET A 212 11.50 4.80 -9.67
CA MET A 212 12.67 4.19 -10.29
C MET A 212 13.97 4.60 -9.60
N PRO A 213 14.87 3.65 -9.31
CA PRO A 213 16.22 4.00 -8.92
C PRO A 213 17.01 4.48 -10.16
N PRO A 214 18.18 5.11 -9.98
CA PRO A 214 19.02 5.52 -11.09
C PRO A 214 19.32 4.34 -12.04
N PRO A 215 19.52 4.61 -13.35
CA PRO A 215 19.97 3.59 -14.30
C PRO A 215 21.26 2.93 -13.83
N GLY A 216 21.39 1.62 -14.04
CA GLY A 216 22.59 0.91 -13.60
C GLY A 216 22.37 -0.58 -13.33
N ALA A 217 23.40 -1.24 -12.84
CA ALA A 217 23.38 -2.65 -12.48
C ALA A 217 23.06 -2.84 -10.99
N TYR A 218 22.17 -3.78 -10.70
CA TYR A 218 21.70 -4.05 -9.34
C TYR A 218 21.66 -5.54 -9.05
N ARG A 219 21.96 -5.92 -7.82
CA ARG A 219 21.65 -7.27 -7.35
C ARG A 219 20.14 -7.38 -7.14
N ALA A 220 19.55 -8.46 -7.64
CA ALA A 220 18.13 -8.66 -7.54
C ALA A 220 17.75 -10.11 -7.29
N ARG A 221 16.55 -10.33 -6.78
CA ARG A 221 15.85 -11.61 -6.83
C ARG A 221 14.67 -11.50 -7.75
N VAL A 222 14.56 -12.44 -8.67
CA VAL A 222 13.47 -12.49 -9.65
C VAL A 222 12.51 -13.61 -9.25
N GLY A 223 11.22 -13.32 -9.26
CA GLY A 223 10.17 -14.27 -8.88
C GLY A 223 8.85 -13.93 -9.56
N VAL A 224 7.83 -14.74 -9.31
CA VAL A 224 6.47 -14.51 -9.85
C VAL A 224 5.80 -13.36 -9.09
N ALA A 225 5.18 -12.45 -9.82
CA ALA A 225 4.37 -11.39 -9.22
C ALA A 225 3.10 -11.95 -8.55
N GLY A 226 2.54 -11.20 -7.59
CA GLY A 226 1.30 -11.59 -6.89
C GLY A 226 1.47 -12.67 -5.82
N ARG A 227 2.69 -13.10 -5.50
CA ARG A 227 2.96 -14.01 -4.38
C ARG A 227 3.62 -13.25 -3.22
N PRO A 228 3.03 -13.25 -2.01
CA PRO A 228 3.61 -12.57 -0.86
C PRO A 228 4.94 -13.21 -0.47
N GLU A 229 5.92 -12.36 -0.15
CA GLU A 229 7.12 -12.78 0.55
C GLU A 229 6.72 -13.25 1.96
N GLY A 230 7.03 -14.46 2.32
CA GLY A 230 6.85 -14.94 3.70
C GLY A 230 6.36 -16.37 3.85
N ARG A 231 5.82 -17.01 2.83
CA ARG A 231 5.40 -18.42 2.91
C ARG A 231 5.96 -19.34 1.82
N LEU A 232 6.64 -18.79 0.82
CA LEU A 232 7.44 -19.60 -0.10
C LEU A 232 8.80 -18.91 -0.22
N PRO A 233 9.91 -19.68 -0.23
CA PRO A 233 11.18 -19.10 -0.58
C PRO A 233 10.99 -18.38 -1.91
N LEU A 234 11.56 -17.18 -2.03
CA LEU A 234 11.68 -16.51 -3.30
C LEU A 234 12.22 -17.56 -4.28
N VAL A 235 11.35 -18.11 -5.12
CA VAL A 235 11.75 -19.03 -6.18
C VAL A 235 12.39 -18.17 -7.25
N GLY A 236 13.58 -17.66 -6.93
CA GLY A 236 14.35 -16.85 -7.80
C GLY A 236 15.80 -16.92 -7.35
N ARG A 237 16.66 -17.30 -8.26
CA ARG A 237 18.10 -17.21 -8.04
C ARG A 237 18.46 -15.74 -7.91
N LEU A 238 19.40 -15.46 -7.01
CA LEU A 238 20.09 -14.19 -6.96
C LEU A 238 20.69 -13.93 -8.34
N THR A 239 20.35 -12.83 -8.95
CA THR A 239 20.87 -12.42 -10.26
C THR A 239 21.33 -10.97 -10.23
N THR A 240 22.02 -10.56 -11.29
CA THR A 240 22.29 -9.15 -11.54
C THR A 240 21.35 -8.69 -12.65
N VAL A 241 20.76 -7.52 -12.46
CA VAL A 241 19.90 -6.89 -13.44
C VAL A 241 20.45 -5.51 -13.80
N ARG A 242 20.14 -5.04 -15.01
CA ARG A 242 20.41 -3.65 -15.43
C ARG A 242 19.09 -2.95 -15.66
N ILE A 243 18.95 -1.78 -15.06
CA ILE A 243 17.84 -0.85 -15.33
C ILE A 243 18.31 0.11 -16.41
N ASP A 244 17.55 0.21 -17.48
CA ASP A 244 17.86 1.05 -18.62
C ASP A 244 17.66 2.55 -18.30
N ALA A 245 18.23 3.42 -19.14
CA ALA A 245 18.25 4.86 -18.90
C ALA A 245 16.84 5.50 -18.91
N ASP A 246 15.90 4.91 -19.65
CA ASP A 246 14.51 5.38 -19.71
C ASP A 246 13.62 4.77 -18.60
N GLY A 247 14.16 3.83 -17.82
CA GLY A 247 13.43 3.15 -16.76
C GLY A 247 12.28 2.25 -17.22
N SER A 248 12.19 1.94 -18.51
CA SER A 248 11.10 1.13 -19.05
C SER A 248 11.40 -0.37 -19.04
N THR A 249 12.67 -0.74 -19.01
CA THR A 249 13.14 -2.12 -19.16
C THR A 249 14.16 -2.49 -18.09
N ILE A 250 14.07 -3.72 -17.62
CA ILE A 250 15.10 -4.35 -16.77
C ILE A 250 15.68 -5.52 -17.53
N THR A 251 16.98 -5.48 -17.84
CA THR A 251 17.70 -6.56 -18.49
C THR A 251 18.31 -7.49 -17.45
N LEU A 252 18.08 -8.80 -17.56
CA LEU A 252 18.65 -9.84 -16.72
C LEU A 252 20.05 -10.18 -17.24
N LEU A 253 21.09 -9.83 -16.53
CA LEU A 253 22.50 -10.05 -16.96
C LEU A 253 22.94 -11.51 -16.82
N ARG A 254 22.18 -12.34 -16.10
CA ARG A 254 22.37 -13.79 -15.98
C ARG A 254 21.03 -14.49 -16.07
N PRO A 255 20.51 -14.73 -17.29
CA PRO A 255 19.16 -15.27 -17.50
C PRO A 255 18.98 -16.74 -17.10
N ASP A 256 20.08 -17.48 -16.89
CA ASP A 256 20.06 -18.92 -16.54
C ASP A 256 19.33 -19.26 -15.25
N GLY A 257 18.92 -18.22 -14.50
CA GLY A 257 18.20 -18.35 -13.24
C GLY A 257 16.69 -18.10 -13.34
N VAL A 258 16.18 -17.68 -14.49
CA VAL A 258 14.74 -17.41 -14.66
C VAL A 258 14.11 -18.59 -15.41
N ASP A 259 13.08 -19.16 -14.79
CA ASP A 259 12.36 -20.28 -15.39
C ASP A 259 11.56 -19.77 -16.61
N ARG A 260 11.86 -20.31 -17.79
CA ARG A 260 11.20 -19.96 -19.05
C ARG A 260 9.69 -20.24 -19.07
N ARG A 261 9.18 -20.99 -18.09
CA ARG A 261 7.72 -21.14 -17.89
C ARG A 261 7.00 -19.84 -17.58
N PHE A 262 7.73 -18.78 -17.24
CA PHE A 262 7.19 -17.45 -16.97
C PHE A 262 7.28 -16.50 -18.17
N GLU A 263 7.71 -16.97 -19.33
CA GLU A 263 7.72 -16.17 -20.57
C GLU A 263 6.34 -15.59 -20.86
N GLY A 264 6.26 -14.28 -21.13
CA GLY A 264 5.00 -13.57 -21.32
C GLY A 264 4.19 -13.33 -20.02
N GLY A 265 4.67 -13.82 -18.87
CA GLY A 265 3.99 -13.69 -17.60
C GLY A 265 4.53 -12.56 -16.71
N PRO A 266 3.78 -12.20 -15.63
CA PRO A 266 4.18 -11.15 -14.71
C PRO A 266 5.33 -11.62 -13.80
N ILE A 267 6.42 -10.88 -13.83
CA ILE A 267 7.62 -11.12 -13.05
C ILE A 267 7.84 -9.96 -12.06
N ARG A 268 8.26 -10.34 -10.87
CA ARG A 268 8.68 -9.43 -9.81
C ARG A 268 10.20 -9.42 -9.69
N VAL A 269 10.80 -8.24 -9.76
CA VAL A 269 12.24 -8.02 -9.61
C VAL A 269 12.47 -7.26 -8.29
N ALA A 270 12.92 -7.98 -7.26
CA ALA A 270 13.24 -7.41 -5.96
C ALA A 270 14.70 -6.96 -5.92
N LEU A 271 14.94 -5.67 -5.78
CA LEU A 271 16.27 -5.05 -5.75
C LEU A 271 16.86 -5.15 -4.34
N LEU A 272 18.09 -5.66 -4.20
CA LEU A 272 18.68 -6.08 -2.92
C LEU A 272 19.77 -5.15 -2.36
N GLY A 273 19.94 -3.98 -2.91
CA GLY A 273 20.95 -3.03 -2.44
C GLY A 273 21.37 -2.04 -3.50
N GLY A 274 22.36 -1.22 -3.20
CA GLY A 274 22.83 -0.17 -4.09
C GLY A 274 23.37 -0.66 -5.42
N SER A 275 23.55 0.27 -6.34
CA SER A 275 24.14 0.05 -7.65
C SER A 275 25.48 -0.68 -7.56
N LEU A 276 25.67 -1.71 -8.35
CA LEU A 276 26.98 -2.29 -8.59
C LEU A 276 27.72 -1.32 -9.53
N GLN A 277 28.76 -0.66 -9.03
CA GLN A 277 29.64 0.11 -9.92
C GLN A 277 30.17 -0.85 -10.99
N ALA A 278 30.07 -0.42 -12.26
CA ALA A 278 30.58 -1.16 -13.39
C ALA A 278 32.10 -1.16 -13.43
#